data_9f92c0b1e4558cad9c193a573c9c6ec7
#
_entry.id   9f92c0b1e4558cad9c193a573c9c6ec7
#
_cell.length_a   1.000
_cell.length_b   1.000
_cell.length_c   1.000
_cell.angle_alpha   90.00
_cell.angle_beta   90.00
_cell.angle_gamma   90.00
#
_symmetry.space_group_name_H-M   'P 1'
#
loop_
_entity.id
_entity.type
_entity.pdbx_description
1 polymer ?
#
loop_
_entity_poly.entity_id
_entity_poly.type
_entity_poly.pdbx_seq_one_letter_code
_entity_poly.pdbx_strand_id
1 'polypeptide(L)'
;MNEKNNTVKNPTQKRFFRKKQNKSEIPLAQASKELDRVKSQRASGSVKKTLQPRNETPQRKPQNTQQRRPRPAANRVKEPVRRTPVKIIPLGGLNEIGKNFTVIECSNDMFVIDCGLAFPDSEMPGVDIVIPDFSYVEKNQEKLRGVVLTHGHEDHIGGLPYFLKKFNVPVYGTRLTLGLVEGKLKEHRLLGTVKLNVVTPRQTVKLGCMAVEFIRVNHSIPDAVGMAIHTPAGVLILSLIHISEPTRLDVIS
;
A
#
# COMPACT_ATOMS: atom_id res chain seq x y z
N MET A 1 22.62 -67.56 23.47
CA MET A 1 23.84 -67.72 22.65
C MET A 1 23.85 -66.72 21.54
N ASN A 2 24.81 -65.85 21.63
CA ASN A 2 25.35 -64.94 20.60
C ASN A 2 24.45 -63.92 19.89
N GLU A 3 24.49 -62.77 20.46
CA GLU A 3 24.38 -61.47 19.82
C GLU A 3 25.43 -61.28 18.77
N LYS A 4 25.08 -60.61 17.67
CA LYS A 4 26.04 -59.86 16.84
C LYS A 4 25.48 -58.49 16.50
N ASN A 5 26.02 -57.50 17.23
CA ASN A 5 26.01 -56.11 16.88
C ASN A 5 26.54 -55.90 15.44
N ASN A 6 25.86 -55.14 14.65
CA ASN A 6 26.41 -54.59 13.41
C ASN A 6 26.18 -53.07 13.37
N THR A 7 27.17 -52.36 13.89
CA THR A 7 27.36 -50.93 13.78
C THR A 7 27.84 -50.60 12.37
N VAL A 8 26.98 -50.01 11.58
CA VAL A 8 27.40 -49.39 10.29
C VAL A 8 27.73 -47.92 10.58
N LYS A 9 29.02 -47.63 10.54
CA LYS A 9 29.59 -46.28 10.51
C LYS A 9 29.37 -45.68 9.12
N ASN A 10 28.75 -44.52 9.08
CA ASN A 10 28.68 -43.74 7.86
C ASN A 10 29.70 -42.59 7.93
N PRO A 11 30.66 -42.49 7.00
CA PRO A 11 31.69 -41.46 7.03
C PRO A 11 31.26 -40.20 6.27
N THR A 12 31.45 -39.10 6.90
CA THR A 12 31.98 -37.83 6.34
C THR A 12 31.36 -37.25 5.07
N GLN A 13 30.63 -36.17 5.23
CA GLN A 13 30.71 -35.09 4.25
C GLN A 13 30.83 -33.73 4.98
N LYS A 14 32.07 -33.37 5.31
CA LYS A 14 32.47 -31.96 5.46
C LYS A 14 32.83 -31.47 4.06
N ARG A 15 32.03 -30.52 3.50
CA ARG A 15 32.52 -29.67 2.43
C ARG A 15 31.81 -28.30 2.45
N PHE A 16 32.56 -27.29 2.87
CA PHE A 16 32.74 -25.96 2.31
C PHE A 16 31.49 -25.14 2.02
N PHE A 17 31.10 -24.28 2.98
CA PHE A 17 30.57 -22.99 2.67
C PHE A 17 31.66 -21.93 2.81
N ARG A 18 32.29 -21.59 1.70
CA ARG A 18 33.20 -20.45 1.57
C ARG A 18 32.36 -19.23 1.32
N LYS A 19 32.17 -18.43 2.37
CA LYS A 19 31.56 -17.10 2.35
C LYS A 19 32.40 -16.18 1.44
N LYS A 20 31.89 -15.79 0.29
CA LYS A 20 32.36 -14.61 -0.43
C LYS A 20 31.65 -13.39 0.16
N GLN A 21 32.31 -12.70 1.05
CA GLN A 21 31.98 -11.32 1.41
C GLN A 21 32.52 -10.43 0.29
N ASN A 22 31.66 -9.84 -0.51
CA ASN A 22 31.97 -8.64 -1.27
C ASN A 22 31.36 -7.46 -0.52
N LYS A 23 32.14 -6.87 0.38
CA LYS A 23 31.95 -5.53 0.88
C LYS A 23 32.64 -4.57 -0.09
N SER A 24 31.88 -3.79 -0.83
CA SER A 24 32.33 -2.54 -1.40
C SER A 24 31.83 -1.42 -0.49
N GLU A 25 32.54 -1.15 0.58
CA GLU A 25 32.40 0.07 1.37
C GLU A 25 33.02 1.22 0.58
N ILE A 26 32.21 2.18 0.14
CA ILE A 26 32.70 3.45 -0.44
C ILE A 26 33.23 4.27 0.74
N PRO A 27 34.50 4.73 0.71
CA PRO A 27 35.06 5.52 1.79
C PRO A 27 34.32 6.85 1.95
N LEU A 28 34.04 7.24 3.21
CA LEU A 28 33.34 8.49 3.57
C LEU A 28 33.95 9.76 2.92
N ALA A 29 35.21 9.73 2.54
CA ALA A 29 35.88 10.83 1.89
C ALA A 29 35.46 11.09 0.42
N GLN A 30 34.79 10.16 -0.24
CA GLN A 30 34.25 10.35 -1.60
C GLN A 30 32.83 10.92 -1.58
N ALA A 31 32.05 10.65 -0.55
CA ALA A 31 30.69 11.16 -0.42
C ALA A 31 30.65 12.69 -0.17
N SER A 32 31.65 13.24 0.53
CA SER A 32 31.73 14.68 0.79
C SER A 32 32.07 15.49 -0.45
N LYS A 33 32.89 14.96 -1.37
CA LYS A 33 33.28 15.66 -2.62
C LYS A 33 32.14 15.73 -3.63
N GLU A 34 31.22 14.80 -3.62
CA GLU A 34 30.06 14.82 -4.53
C GLU A 34 28.97 15.80 -4.07
N LEU A 35 28.84 16.02 -2.75
CA LEU A 35 27.91 17.00 -2.18
C LEU A 35 28.33 18.45 -2.50
N ASP A 36 29.64 18.73 -2.54
CA ASP A 36 30.15 20.07 -2.85
C ASP A 36 30.06 20.39 -4.35
N ARG A 37 30.11 19.37 -5.21
CA ARG A 37 29.96 19.53 -6.66
C ARG A 37 28.54 19.92 -7.08
N VAL A 38 27.52 19.44 -6.33
CA VAL A 38 26.10 19.77 -6.57
C VAL A 38 25.75 21.17 -6.07
N LYS A 39 26.44 21.67 -5.04
CA LYS A 39 26.23 23.04 -4.52
C LYS A 39 26.80 24.11 -5.42
N SER A 40 27.92 23.86 -6.14
CA SER A 40 28.56 24.83 -7.02
C SER A 40 27.82 25.08 -8.35
N GLN A 41 26.95 24.16 -8.77
CA GLN A 41 26.16 24.30 -10.01
C GLN A 41 24.88 25.12 -9.86
N ARG A 42 24.50 25.52 -8.64
CA ARG A 42 23.31 26.36 -8.37
C ARG A 42 23.57 27.85 -8.25
N ALA A 43 24.83 28.31 -8.37
CA ALA A 43 25.20 29.70 -8.11
C ALA A 43 25.49 30.55 -9.38
N SER A 44 25.29 30.05 -10.60
CA SER A 44 25.59 30.81 -11.84
C SER A 44 24.39 30.80 -12.80
N GLY A 45 23.42 31.65 -12.54
CA GLY A 45 22.26 31.87 -13.41
C GLY A 45 21.64 33.24 -13.23
N SER A 46 22.49 34.28 -13.22
CA SER A 46 22.01 35.67 -13.27
C SER A 46 21.94 36.16 -14.72
N VAL A 47 20.72 36.26 -15.24
CA VAL A 47 20.47 36.83 -16.56
C VAL A 47 20.31 38.35 -16.42
N LYS A 48 21.25 39.10 -16.96
CA LYS A 48 21.20 40.56 -17.11
C LYS A 48 20.17 40.92 -18.20
N LYS A 49 19.17 41.67 -17.83
CA LYS A 49 18.21 42.31 -18.74
C LYS A 49 18.79 43.64 -19.24
N THR A 50 19.17 43.71 -20.49
CA THR A 50 19.62 44.93 -21.17
C THR A 50 18.41 45.72 -21.64
N LEU A 51 18.32 46.98 -21.22
CA LEU A 51 17.32 47.96 -21.68
C LEU A 51 17.79 48.57 -22.99
N GLN A 52 16.97 48.63 -24.01
CA GLN A 52 17.11 49.47 -25.19
C GLN A 52 16.01 50.53 -25.28
N PRO A 53 16.31 51.70 -25.87
CA PRO A 53 15.50 52.90 -25.69
C PRO A 53 14.35 53.03 -26.69
N ARG A 54 13.35 53.76 -26.23
CA ARG A 54 12.14 54.18 -26.91
C ARG A 54 12.43 54.93 -28.23
N ASN A 55 11.69 54.61 -29.28
CA ASN A 55 11.47 55.52 -30.42
C ASN A 55 10.01 55.91 -30.49
N GLU A 56 9.84 57.15 -30.91
CA GLU A 56 8.64 57.98 -30.84
C GLU A 56 7.56 57.62 -31.87
N THR A 57 6.35 58.00 -31.51
CA THR A 57 5.03 57.85 -32.16
C THR A 57 4.90 58.58 -33.49
N PRO A 58 3.96 58.16 -34.32
CA PRO A 58 2.99 59.13 -34.91
C PRO A 58 1.54 58.85 -34.57
N GLN A 59 0.84 59.89 -34.17
CA GLN A 59 -0.57 60.01 -33.87
C GLN A 59 -1.45 59.55 -35.02
N ARG A 60 -2.39 58.61 -34.80
CA ARG A 60 -3.52 58.38 -35.66
C ARG A 60 -4.82 58.70 -34.92
N LYS A 61 -5.67 59.47 -35.59
CA LYS A 61 -6.99 59.93 -35.16
C LYS A 61 -7.91 58.76 -34.74
N PRO A 62 -8.87 58.99 -33.83
CA PRO A 62 -9.78 57.96 -33.34
C PRO A 62 -10.84 57.62 -34.38
N GLN A 63 -10.87 56.39 -34.82
CA GLN A 63 -12.02 55.84 -35.49
C GLN A 63 -13.00 55.26 -34.44
N ASN A 64 -14.22 55.76 -34.50
CA ASN A 64 -15.32 55.39 -33.67
C ASN A 64 -15.76 53.94 -33.93
N THR A 65 -15.25 52.99 -33.17
CA THR A 65 -15.65 51.59 -33.16
C THR A 65 -16.65 51.40 -32.03
N GLN A 66 -17.92 51.31 -32.36
CA GLN A 66 -18.98 50.89 -31.46
C GLN A 66 -18.56 49.59 -30.76
N GLN A 67 -18.23 49.66 -29.46
CA GLN A 67 -17.97 48.50 -28.63
C GLN A 67 -19.27 47.67 -28.54
N ARG A 68 -19.30 46.55 -29.27
CA ARG A 68 -20.27 45.47 -29.00
C ARG A 68 -20.00 44.95 -27.58
N ARG A 69 -20.89 45.25 -26.68
CA ARG A 69 -20.90 44.66 -25.32
C ARG A 69 -20.84 43.15 -25.44
N PRO A 70 -19.92 42.44 -24.76
CA PRO A 70 -19.91 41.00 -24.74
C PRO A 70 -21.26 40.51 -24.20
N ARG A 71 -21.93 39.64 -24.94
CA ARG A 71 -23.09 38.92 -24.43
C ARG A 71 -22.63 38.16 -23.15
N PRO A 72 -23.41 38.21 -22.04
CA PRO A 72 -23.12 37.39 -20.87
C PRO A 72 -23.00 35.94 -21.35
N ALA A 73 -21.89 35.28 -21.03
CA ALA A 73 -21.70 33.86 -21.26
C ALA A 73 -22.88 33.14 -20.57
N ALA A 74 -23.71 32.49 -21.36
CA ALA A 74 -24.79 31.67 -20.85
C ALA A 74 -24.15 30.71 -19.80
N ASN A 75 -24.64 30.76 -18.57
CA ASN A 75 -24.29 29.83 -17.52
C ASN A 75 -24.55 28.41 -18.08
N ARG A 76 -23.53 27.77 -18.65
CA ARG A 76 -23.56 26.35 -18.93
C ARG A 76 -23.67 25.67 -17.58
N VAL A 77 -24.86 25.29 -17.20
CA VAL A 77 -25.11 24.37 -16.11
C VAL A 77 -24.27 23.14 -16.44
N LYS A 78 -23.16 22.96 -15.71
CA LYS A 78 -22.34 21.75 -15.85
C LYS A 78 -23.25 20.60 -15.48
N GLU A 79 -23.56 19.74 -16.46
CA GLU A 79 -24.28 18.50 -16.16
C GLU A 79 -23.57 17.78 -15.00
N PRO A 80 -24.32 17.23 -14.04
CA PRO A 80 -23.72 16.52 -12.92
C PRO A 80 -22.91 15.35 -13.49
N VAL A 81 -21.60 15.41 -13.26
CA VAL A 81 -20.70 14.31 -13.62
C VAL A 81 -21.23 13.06 -12.90
N ARG A 82 -21.77 12.11 -13.64
CA ARG A 82 -22.17 10.80 -13.08
C ARG A 82 -20.93 10.12 -12.52
N ARG A 83 -20.74 10.22 -11.21
CA ARG A 83 -19.63 9.56 -10.52
C ARG A 83 -19.94 8.07 -10.45
N THR A 84 -19.00 7.24 -10.85
CA THR A 84 -19.09 5.79 -10.69
C THR A 84 -19.18 5.46 -9.21
N PRO A 85 -20.21 4.75 -8.72
CA PRO A 85 -20.34 4.43 -7.32
C PRO A 85 -19.21 3.51 -6.86
N VAL A 86 -18.76 3.71 -5.62
CA VAL A 86 -17.84 2.82 -4.92
C VAL A 86 -18.62 2.08 -3.85
N LYS A 87 -18.47 0.76 -3.80
CA LYS A 87 -19.04 -0.08 -2.76
C LYS A 87 -17.97 -0.43 -1.75
N ILE A 88 -18.29 -0.29 -0.48
CA ILE A 88 -17.52 -0.75 0.67
C ILE A 88 -18.32 -1.87 1.29
N ILE A 89 -17.79 -3.08 1.27
CA ILE A 89 -18.52 -4.30 1.65
C ILE A 89 -17.72 -5.02 2.73
N PRO A 90 -18.01 -4.75 4.02
CA PRO A 90 -17.41 -5.54 5.10
C PRO A 90 -18.07 -6.93 5.12
N LEU A 91 -17.25 -7.95 5.00
CA LEU A 91 -17.63 -9.36 5.06
C LEU A 91 -17.15 -10.04 6.34
N GLY A 92 -16.49 -9.29 7.21
CA GLY A 92 -16.06 -9.65 8.55
C GLY A 92 -15.48 -8.45 9.27
N GLY A 93 -15.36 -8.53 10.60
CA GLY A 93 -14.80 -7.47 11.44
C GLY A 93 -15.79 -6.34 11.79
N LEU A 94 -17.06 -6.41 11.37
CA LEU A 94 -18.06 -5.41 11.71
C LEU A 94 -18.91 -5.92 12.88
N ASN A 95 -18.91 -5.14 13.99
CA ASN A 95 -19.55 -5.50 15.26
C ASN A 95 -19.03 -6.82 15.89
N GLU A 96 -17.83 -7.23 15.52
CA GLU A 96 -17.15 -8.41 16.07
C GLU A 96 -15.63 -8.13 16.16
N ILE A 97 -14.93 -8.88 17.00
CA ILE A 97 -13.48 -8.86 17.08
C ILE A 97 -12.94 -10.01 16.22
N GLY A 98 -12.08 -9.66 15.28
CA GLY A 98 -11.49 -10.64 14.37
C GLY A 98 -12.14 -10.68 12.99
N LYS A 99 -11.67 -11.59 12.14
CA LYS A 99 -12.13 -11.80 10.76
C LYS A 99 -12.17 -10.54 9.90
N ASN A 100 -11.27 -9.58 10.14
CA ASN A 100 -11.26 -8.35 9.34
C ASN A 100 -11.13 -8.68 7.86
N PHE A 101 -12.18 -8.35 7.08
CA PHE A 101 -12.25 -8.64 5.66
C PHE A 101 -13.20 -7.66 4.98
N THR A 102 -12.65 -6.73 4.24
CA THR A 102 -13.45 -5.69 3.56
C THR A 102 -13.15 -5.67 2.07
N VAL A 103 -14.18 -5.73 1.25
CA VAL A 103 -14.08 -5.57 -0.20
C VAL A 103 -14.36 -4.12 -0.58
N ILE A 104 -13.48 -3.55 -1.41
CA ILE A 104 -13.71 -2.28 -2.10
C ILE A 104 -13.94 -2.58 -3.56
N GLU A 105 -15.13 -2.22 -4.08
CA GLU A 105 -15.52 -2.43 -5.46
C GLU A 105 -15.85 -1.10 -6.14
N CYS A 106 -15.30 -0.90 -7.34
CA CYS A 106 -15.60 0.23 -8.19
C CYS A 106 -15.60 -0.23 -9.65
N SER A 107 -16.74 -0.05 -10.34
CA SER A 107 -16.93 -0.56 -11.72
C SER A 107 -16.66 -2.07 -11.81
N ASN A 108 -15.68 -2.43 -12.64
CA ASN A 108 -15.30 -3.82 -12.90
C ASN A 108 -14.03 -4.25 -12.15
N ASP A 109 -13.65 -3.49 -11.12
CA ASP A 109 -12.48 -3.77 -10.32
C ASP A 109 -12.85 -3.85 -8.84
N MET A 110 -12.31 -4.84 -8.16
CA MET A 110 -12.38 -4.95 -6.71
C MET A 110 -11.05 -5.42 -6.13
N PHE A 111 -10.80 -5.07 -4.89
CA PHE A 111 -9.72 -5.64 -4.10
C PHE A 111 -10.18 -5.82 -2.65
N VAL A 112 -9.45 -6.64 -1.95
CA VAL A 112 -9.72 -6.98 -0.55
C VAL A 112 -8.75 -6.23 0.34
N ILE A 113 -9.24 -5.69 1.46
CA ILE A 113 -8.44 -5.15 2.55
C ILE A 113 -8.51 -6.13 3.70
N ASP A 114 -7.35 -6.66 4.07
CA ASP A 114 -7.13 -7.68 5.07
C ASP A 114 -7.87 -9.00 4.80
N CYS A 115 -7.47 -10.06 5.46
CA CYS A 115 -8.13 -11.36 5.43
C CYS A 115 -7.79 -12.09 6.74
N GLY A 116 -8.47 -11.68 7.78
CA GLY A 116 -8.23 -12.13 9.13
C GLY A 116 -8.93 -13.43 9.48
N LEU A 117 -8.63 -13.95 10.65
CA LEU A 117 -9.39 -15.01 11.32
C LEU A 117 -9.95 -14.48 12.64
N ALA A 118 -10.88 -15.22 13.22
CA ALA A 118 -11.28 -15.13 14.61
C ALA A 118 -11.08 -16.49 15.29
N PHE A 119 -10.90 -16.45 16.60
CA PHE A 119 -10.94 -17.67 17.40
C PHE A 119 -12.39 -18.00 17.77
N PRO A 120 -12.75 -19.29 17.81
CA PRO A 120 -14.09 -19.69 18.21
C PRO A 120 -14.35 -19.32 19.67
N ASP A 121 -15.61 -19.09 20.00
CA ASP A 121 -16.07 -18.94 21.37
C ASP A 121 -16.44 -20.30 21.99
N SER A 122 -16.88 -20.30 23.25
CA SER A 122 -17.25 -21.50 23.99
C SER A 122 -18.48 -22.23 23.40
N GLU A 123 -19.24 -21.57 22.54
CA GLU A 123 -20.44 -22.16 21.91
C GLU A 123 -20.10 -22.91 20.61
N MET A 124 -18.84 -22.94 20.20
CA MET A 124 -18.33 -23.58 18.98
C MET A 124 -17.40 -24.77 19.28
N PRO A 125 -17.83 -25.82 19.98
CA PRO A 125 -16.98 -26.97 20.31
C PRO A 125 -16.48 -27.68 19.05
N GLY A 126 -15.14 -27.93 18.99
CA GLY A 126 -14.52 -28.62 17.85
C GLY A 126 -14.20 -27.73 16.65
N VAL A 127 -14.39 -26.43 16.78
CA VAL A 127 -13.94 -25.43 15.79
C VAL A 127 -12.59 -24.86 16.25
N ASP A 128 -11.57 -24.92 15.40
CA ASP A 128 -10.24 -24.38 15.70
C ASP A 128 -10.12 -22.90 15.35
N ILE A 129 -10.67 -22.50 14.21
CA ILE A 129 -10.64 -21.12 13.70
C ILE A 129 -11.93 -20.79 12.94
N VAL A 130 -12.25 -19.51 12.90
CA VAL A 130 -13.35 -18.96 12.09
C VAL A 130 -12.77 -17.98 11.06
N ILE A 131 -13.13 -18.16 9.79
CA ILE A 131 -12.70 -17.29 8.69
C ILE A 131 -13.91 -16.56 8.07
N PRO A 132 -13.68 -15.45 7.36
CA PRO A 132 -14.74 -14.75 6.65
C PRO A 132 -15.41 -15.61 5.57
N ASP A 133 -16.65 -15.28 5.21
CA ASP A 133 -17.31 -15.86 4.05
C ASP A 133 -16.81 -15.21 2.76
N PHE A 134 -16.24 -16.02 1.87
CA PHE A 134 -15.69 -15.57 0.59
C PHE A 134 -16.70 -15.61 -0.56
N SER A 135 -17.95 -15.97 -0.33
CA SER A 135 -18.97 -16.18 -1.37
C SER A 135 -19.21 -14.98 -2.27
N TYR A 136 -19.10 -13.76 -1.72
CA TYR A 136 -19.21 -12.54 -2.52
C TYR A 136 -18.05 -12.42 -3.53
N VAL A 137 -16.83 -12.72 -3.09
CA VAL A 137 -15.64 -12.67 -3.94
C VAL A 137 -15.69 -13.79 -4.98
N GLU A 138 -16.13 -14.98 -4.62
CA GLU A 138 -16.29 -16.10 -5.56
C GLU A 138 -17.24 -15.75 -6.73
N LYS A 139 -18.37 -15.12 -6.43
CA LYS A 139 -19.36 -14.72 -7.44
C LYS A 139 -18.87 -13.59 -8.37
N ASN A 140 -17.81 -12.88 -8.00
CA ASN A 140 -17.29 -11.73 -8.71
C ASN A 140 -15.77 -11.81 -8.94
N GLN A 141 -15.21 -13.01 -8.98
CA GLN A 141 -13.76 -13.22 -8.97
C GLN A 141 -13.03 -12.57 -10.17
N GLU A 142 -13.71 -12.37 -11.29
CA GLU A 142 -13.17 -11.73 -12.48
C GLU A 142 -12.78 -10.26 -12.24
N LYS A 143 -13.40 -9.63 -11.22
CA LYS A 143 -13.11 -8.25 -10.82
C LYS A 143 -11.92 -8.16 -9.84
N LEU A 144 -11.52 -9.29 -9.22
CA LEU A 144 -10.54 -9.30 -8.13
C LEU A 144 -9.14 -8.95 -8.63
N ARG A 145 -8.55 -7.88 -8.08
CA ARG A 145 -7.22 -7.35 -8.47
C ARG A 145 -6.12 -7.68 -7.47
N GLY A 146 -6.47 -8.05 -6.24
CA GLY A 146 -5.49 -8.38 -5.22
C GLY A 146 -6.00 -8.22 -3.80
N VAL A 147 -5.10 -8.45 -2.86
CA VAL A 147 -5.30 -8.22 -1.42
C VAL A 147 -4.30 -7.19 -0.94
N VAL A 148 -4.75 -6.24 -0.13
CA VAL A 148 -3.92 -5.21 0.50
C VAL A 148 -4.00 -5.39 2.00
N LEU A 149 -2.85 -5.48 2.67
CA LEU A 149 -2.76 -5.74 4.10
C LEU A 149 -2.40 -4.47 4.86
N THR A 150 -3.11 -4.24 5.96
CA THR A 150 -2.85 -3.11 6.86
C THR A 150 -1.67 -3.40 7.79
N HIS A 151 -1.64 -4.57 8.42
CA HIS A 151 -0.61 -5.01 9.36
C HIS A 151 -0.68 -6.52 9.62
N GLY A 152 0.21 -7.03 10.47
CA GLY A 152 0.44 -8.48 10.62
C GLY A 152 -0.26 -9.17 11.80
N HIS A 153 -1.32 -8.62 12.38
CA HIS A 153 -2.09 -9.34 13.41
C HIS A 153 -2.95 -10.45 12.81
N GLU A 154 -3.25 -11.49 13.58
CA GLU A 154 -3.97 -12.68 13.15
C GLU A 154 -5.37 -12.38 12.64
N ASP A 155 -6.06 -11.46 13.26
CA ASP A 155 -7.37 -10.99 12.87
C ASP A 155 -7.38 -10.15 11.58
N HIS A 156 -6.18 -9.91 10.99
CA HIS A 156 -6.00 -9.25 9.70
C HIS A 156 -5.33 -10.13 8.62
N ILE A 157 -4.51 -11.12 9.02
CA ILE A 157 -3.81 -11.97 8.03
C ILE A 157 -4.08 -13.47 8.21
N GLY A 158 -4.71 -13.89 9.31
CA GLY A 158 -4.84 -15.31 9.64
C GLY A 158 -5.71 -16.11 8.68
N GLY A 159 -6.71 -15.51 8.06
CA GLY A 159 -7.56 -16.13 7.04
C GLY A 159 -6.95 -16.18 5.64
N LEU A 160 -5.87 -15.42 5.42
CA LEU A 160 -5.27 -15.23 4.10
C LEU A 160 -4.83 -16.54 3.40
N PRO A 161 -4.21 -17.54 4.06
CA PRO A 161 -3.88 -18.79 3.40
C PRO A 161 -5.09 -19.54 2.85
N TYR A 162 -6.22 -19.50 3.54
CA TYR A 162 -7.46 -20.13 3.09
C TYR A 162 -8.06 -19.42 1.88
N PHE A 163 -8.00 -18.08 1.88
CA PHE A 163 -8.38 -17.25 0.74
C PHE A 163 -7.51 -17.52 -0.48
N LEU A 164 -6.20 -17.54 -0.32
CA LEU A 164 -5.24 -17.73 -1.41
C LEU A 164 -5.22 -19.15 -2.00
N LYS A 165 -5.75 -20.15 -1.29
CA LYS A 165 -6.03 -21.48 -1.87
C LYS A 165 -7.11 -21.44 -2.95
N LYS A 166 -8.08 -20.50 -2.81
CA LYS A 166 -9.17 -20.32 -3.77
C LYS A 166 -8.81 -19.30 -4.85
N PHE A 167 -8.14 -18.20 -4.48
CA PHE A 167 -7.89 -17.05 -5.34
C PHE A 167 -6.39 -16.76 -5.41
N ASN A 168 -5.76 -17.12 -6.51
CA ASN A 168 -4.35 -16.81 -6.72
C ASN A 168 -4.18 -15.37 -7.25
N VAL A 169 -4.11 -14.40 -6.33
CA VAL A 169 -4.00 -12.98 -6.63
C VAL A 169 -2.79 -12.35 -5.91
N PRO A 170 -2.26 -11.24 -6.41
CA PRO A 170 -1.16 -10.56 -5.74
C PRO A 170 -1.57 -10.02 -4.38
N VAL A 171 -0.65 -10.13 -3.41
CA VAL A 171 -0.79 -9.57 -2.06
C VAL A 171 0.19 -8.43 -1.89
N TYR A 172 -0.26 -7.34 -1.31
CA TYR A 172 0.49 -6.11 -1.04
C TYR A 172 0.52 -5.85 0.46
N GLY A 173 1.69 -5.64 1.02
CA GLY A 173 1.87 -5.35 2.44
C GLY A 173 3.26 -4.83 2.75
N THR A 174 3.45 -4.31 3.95
CA THR A 174 4.78 -3.89 4.42
C THR A 174 5.70 -5.09 4.62
N ARG A 175 6.98 -4.84 4.75
CA ARG A 175 8.00 -5.91 4.82
C ARG A 175 7.76 -6.87 5.99
N LEU A 176 7.46 -6.33 7.18
CA LEU A 176 7.19 -7.15 8.36
C LEU A 176 5.90 -7.96 8.18
N THR A 177 4.83 -7.32 7.73
CA THR A 177 3.54 -7.98 7.47
C THR A 177 3.70 -9.14 6.50
N LEU A 178 4.38 -8.93 5.38
CA LEU A 178 4.61 -10.01 4.40
C LEU A 178 5.55 -11.10 4.94
N GLY A 179 6.52 -10.77 5.78
CA GLY A 179 7.35 -11.77 6.45
C GLY A 179 6.55 -12.73 7.34
N LEU A 180 5.53 -12.21 8.05
CA LEU A 180 4.59 -13.03 8.82
C LEU A 180 3.70 -13.87 7.90
N VAL A 181 3.22 -13.29 6.81
CA VAL A 181 2.44 -13.99 5.78
C VAL A 181 3.24 -15.14 5.15
N GLU A 182 4.54 -14.93 4.83
CA GLU A 182 5.41 -16.00 4.29
C GLU A 182 5.47 -17.21 5.22
N GLY A 183 5.55 -17.01 6.54
CA GLY A 183 5.49 -18.07 7.54
C GLY A 183 4.21 -18.90 7.39
N LYS A 184 3.06 -18.24 7.35
CA LYS A 184 1.75 -18.87 7.19
C LYS A 184 1.60 -19.60 5.84
N LEU A 185 2.04 -18.97 4.75
CA LEU A 185 2.01 -19.61 3.43
C LEU A 185 2.88 -20.86 3.37
N LYS A 186 4.02 -20.88 4.08
CA LYS A 186 4.88 -22.06 4.19
C LYS A 186 4.17 -23.22 4.89
N GLU A 187 3.49 -22.96 6.01
CA GLU A 187 2.69 -23.95 6.75
C GLU A 187 1.60 -24.54 5.88
N HIS A 188 0.93 -23.72 5.08
CA HIS A 188 -0.13 -24.13 4.16
C HIS A 188 0.37 -24.64 2.78
N ARG A 189 1.69 -24.76 2.56
CA ARG A 189 2.35 -25.20 1.30
C ARG A 189 2.00 -24.31 0.09
N LEU A 190 1.81 -23.02 0.34
CA LEU A 190 1.50 -22.00 -0.68
C LEU A 190 2.68 -21.06 -0.96
N LEU A 191 3.81 -21.23 -0.27
CA LEU A 191 4.98 -20.40 -0.47
C LEU A 191 5.52 -20.58 -1.91
N GLY A 192 5.73 -19.46 -2.60
CA GLY A 192 6.18 -19.45 -4.00
C GLY A 192 5.07 -19.55 -5.05
N THR A 193 3.83 -19.88 -4.67
CA THR A 193 2.68 -19.88 -5.59
C THR A 193 1.99 -18.53 -5.67
N VAL A 194 2.15 -17.70 -4.63
CA VAL A 194 1.50 -16.39 -4.49
C VAL A 194 2.52 -15.27 -4.70
N LYS A 195 2.14 -14.26 -5.45
CA LYS A 195 2.97 -13.07 -5.66
C LYS A 195 2.83 -12.11 -4.48
N LEU A 196 3.87 -12.01 -3.65
CA LEU A 196 3.97 -11.04 -2.56
C LEU A 196 4.69 -9.78 -3.04
N ASN A 197 4.09 -8.61 -2.82
CA ASN A 197 4.63 -7.31 -3.24
C ASN A 197 4.83 -6.44 -2.01
N VAL A 198 6.09 -6.20 -1.66
CA VAL A 198 6.46 -5.32 -0.56
C VAL A 198 6.14 -3.88 -0.94
N VAL A 199 5.43 -3.18 -0.05
CA VAL A 199 5.12 -1.76 -0.17
C VAL A 199 5.72 -0.97 0.98
N THR A 200 5.92 0.32 0.75
CA THR A 200 6.44 1.26 1.74
C THR A 200 5.45 2.41 1.93
N PRO A 201 5.45 3.08 3.10
CA PRO A 201 4.66 4.29 3.29
C PRO A 201 4.92 5.33 2.20
N ARG A 202 3.89 6.03 1.75
CA ARG A 202 3.82 6.97 0.61
C ARG A 202 3.91 6.33 -0.78
N GLN A 203 4.06 5.02 -0.86
CA GLN A 203 3.94 4.32 -2.13
C GLN A 203 2.47 4.19 -2.54
N THR A 204 2.20 4.28 -3.83
CA THR A 204 0.87 4.08 -4.41
C THR A 204 0.88 2.85 -5.30
N VAL A 205 -0.11 1.98 -5.13
CA VAL A 205 -0.32 0.78 -5.94
C VAL A 205 -1.61 0.92 -6.71
N LYS A 206 -1.57 0.67 -8.03
CA LYS A 206 -2.75 0.71 -8.89
C LYS A 206 -3.44 -0.65 -8.92
N LEU A 207 -4.73 -0.67 -8.61
CA LEU A 207 -5.60 -1.85 -8.61
C LEU A 207 -6.83 -1.57 -9.49
N GLY A 208 -6.72 -1.84 -10.78
CA GLY A 208 -7.74 -1.50 -11.77
C GLY A 208 -7.95 0.00 -11.91
N CYS A 209 -9.20 0.46 -11.75
CA CYS A 209 -9.58 1.88 -11.78
C CYS A 209 -9.28 2.62 -10.46
N MET A 210 -8.82 1.91 -9.44
CA MET A 210 -8.48 2.46 -8.11
C MET A 210 -6.97 2.49 -7.89
N ALA A 211 -6.52 3.35 -6.98
CA ALA A 211 -5.13 3.38 -6.52
C ALA A 211 -5.08 3.50 -5.01
N VAL A 212 -4.23 2.70 -4.37
CA VAL A 212 -4.08 2.66 -2.92
C VAL A 212 -2.75 3.27 -2.54
N GLU A 213 -2.78 4.37 -1.79
CA GLU A 213 -1.61 5.01 -1.19
C GLU A 213 -1.50 4.56 0.26
N PHE A 214 -0.29 4.10 0.66
CA PHE A 214 -0.01 3.61 2.00
C PHE A 214 0.44 4.74 2.92
N ILE A 215 -0.20 4.87 4.07
CA ILE A 215 0.06 5.92 5.06
C ILE A 215 0.62 5.25 6.31
N ARG A 216 1.76 5.73 6.83
CA ARG A 216 2.29 5.24 8.10
C ARG A 216 1.34 5.59 9.23
N VAL A 217 1.03 4.61 10.07
CA VAL A 217 0.23 4.79 11.27
C VAL A 217 0.92 4.14 12.48
N ASN A 218 0.56 4.59 13.67
CA ASN A 218 1.01 3.97 14.91
C ASN A 218 0.04 2.86 15.30
N HIS A 219 0.58 1.73 15.70
CA HIS A 219 -0.19 0.59 16.18
C HIS A 219 0.68 -0.25 17.13
N SER A 220 0.09 -1.24 17.81
CA SER A 220 0.81 -2.15 18.73
C SER A 220 1.81 -3.06 18.03
N ILE A 221 1.71 -3.22 16.70
CA ILE A 221 2.69 -3.91 15.86
C ILE A 221 3.42 -2.92 14.94
N PRO A 222 4.75 -3.05 14.75
CA PRO A 222 5.49 -2.22 13.81
C PRO A 222 5.02 -2.38 12.36
N ASP A 223 5.36 -1.39 11.52
CA ASP A 223 5.07 -1.37 10.08
C ASP A 223 3.58 -1.37 9.70
N ALA A 224 2.69 -1.03 10.63
CA ALA A 224 1.28 -0.85 10.33
C ALA A 224 1.04 0.34 9.40
N VAL A 225 0.09 0.20 8.49
CA VAL A 225 -0.28 1.22 7.52
C VAL A 225 -1.79 1.42 7.45
N GLY A 226 -2.21 2.68 7.38
CA GLY A 226 -3.50 3.08 6.86
C GLY A 226 -3.43 3.27 5.35
N MET A 227 -4.56 3.60 4.73
CA MET A 227 -4.67 3.70 3.28
C MET A 227 -5.50 4.90 2.86
N ALA A 228 -5.03 5.63 1.83
CA ALA A 228 -5.86 6.51 1.04
C ALA A 228 -6.17 5.82 -0.29
N ILE A 229 -7.45 5.51 -0.51
CA ILE A 229 -7.93 4.78 -1.68
C ILE A 229 -8.52 5.80 -2.65
N HIS A 230 -7.77 6.10 -3.70
CA HIS A 230 -8.18 7.01 -4.76
C HIS A 230 -9.10 6.28 -5.72
N THR A 231 -10.30 6.80 -5.92
CA THR A 231 -11.32 6.21 -6.78
C THR A 231 -11.90 7.28 -7.72
N PRO A 232 -12.59 6.90 -8.80
CA PRO A 232 -13.29 7.86 -9.66
C PRO A 232 -14.38 8.66 -8.94
N ALA A 233 -14.90 8.17 -7.80
CA ALA A 233 -15.91 8.86 -7.00
C ALA A 233 -15.32 9.83 -5.96
N GLY A 234 -14.07 9.65 -5.60
CA GLY A 234 -13.37 10.42 -4.56
C GLY A 234 -12.34 9.57 -3.82
N VAL A 235 -11.86 10.05 -2.69
CA VAL A 235 -10.85 9.38 -1.87
C VAL A 235 -11.51 8.81 -0.63
N LEU A 236 -11.27 7.53 -0.36
CA LEU A 236 -11.63 6.86 0.89
C LEU A 236 -10.38 6.80 1.78
N ILE A 237 -10.52 7.15 3.04
CA ILE A 237 -9.44 7.01 4.02
C ILE A 237 -9.79 5.86 4.96
N LEU A 238 -8.93 4.86 4.98
CA LEU A 238 -8.94 3.79 5.97
C LEU A 238 -7.85 4.09 6.99
N SER A 239 -8.26 4.29 8.23
CA SER A 239 -7.36 4.44 9.38
C SER A 239 -7.50 3.22 10.27
N LEU A 240 -6.41 2.77 10.87
CA LEU A 240 -6.45 1.84 11.99
C LEU A 240 -6.92 2.59 13.25
N ILE A 241 -7.28 1.85 14.29
CA ILE A 241 -7.74 2.44 15.55
C ILE A 241 -6.63 3.33 16.14
N HIS A 242 -6.77 4.63 15.97
CA HIS A 242 -5.94 5.64 16.61
C HIS A 242 -6.63 6.11 17.88
N ILE A 243 -6.66 5.29 18.91
CA ILE A 243 -6.87 5.76 20.27
C ILE A 243 -5.48 5.95 20.91
N SER A 244 -4.65 6.76 20.31
CA SER A 244 -3.66 7.50 21.04
C SER A 244 -4.25 8.88 21.26
N GLU A 245 -4.98 9.08 22.33
CA GLU A 245 -5.07 10.40 22.90
C GLU A 245 -3.63 10.94 22.95
N PRO A 246 -3.38 12.18 22.50
CA PRO A 246 -2.11 12.79 22.76
C PRO A 246 -1.93 12.73 24.28
N THR A 247 -1.05 11.88 24.74
CA THR A 247 -0.63 11.87 26.15
C THR A 247 -0.12 13.27 26.36
N ARG A 248 -0.95 14.14 26.96
CA ARG A 248 -0.48 15.35 27.59
C ARG A 248 0.56 14.85 28.57
N LEU A 249 1.80 15.06 28.26
CA LEU A 249 2.85 15.10 29.27
C LEU A 249 2.49 16.31 30.14
N ASP A 250 1.65 16.08 31.11
CA ASP A 250 1.50 17.02 32.20
C ASP A 250 2.87 17.11 32.82
N VAL A 251 3.54 18.19 32.49
CA VAL A 251 4.81 18.57 33.09
C VAL A 251 4.53 18.70 34.56
N ILE A 252 4.96 17.72 35.35
CA ILE A 252 4.98 17.81 36.79
C ILE A 252 6.01 18.90 37.12
N SER A 253 5.49 20.06 37.48
CA SER A 253 6.25 21.17 38.06
C SER A 253 6.52 20.93 39.53
#